data_628dd2c4de199c772948e1e0ce444893
#
_entry.id   628dd2c4de199c772948e1e0ce444893
#
_cell.length_a   1.000
_cell.length_b   1.000
_cell.length_c   1.000
_cell.angle_alpha   90.00
_cell.angle_beta   90.00
_cell.angle_gamma   90.00
#
_symmetry.space_group_name_H-M   'P 1'
#
loop_
_entity.id
_entity.type
_entity.pdbx_description
1 polymer ?
#
loop_
_entity_poly.entity_id
_entity_poly.type
_entity_poly.pdbx_seq_one_letter_code
_entity_poly.pdbx_strand_id
1 'polypeptide(L)'
;MFLVRNLRVILSLAALGGIVLLISAQRDRERWRRKELAACGTKLGLQFDPSGTEALPRKFKFLTWLQRGDCRYAYNVFRGESGGLAVTIFDYRFTIITGSNKGGPAGVDHFWSVYVLELKTDFPNLVIVPQTWESRFREVFGHGHILFESPEFSRAFQVQAAEPKFAFDVCHPRMMEYLL
;
A
#
# COMPACT_ATOMS: atom_id res chain seq x y z
N MET A 1 -25.89 -44.08 24.56
CA MET A 1 -26.07 -43.37 23.26
C MET A 1 -26.53 -41.92 23.40
N PHE A 2 -27.28 -41.55 24.42
CA PHE A 2 -27.76 -40.17 24.69
C PHE A 2 -26.65 -39.16 25.07
N LEU A 3 -25.64 -39.57 25.85
CA LEU A 3 -24.56 -38.70 26.34
C LEU A 3 -23.65 -38.20 25.20
N VAL A 4 -23.31 -39.04 24.23
CA VAL A 4 -22.43 -38.70 23.12
C VAL A 4 -23.08 -37.72 22.15
N ARG A 5 -24.40 -37.74 21.99
CA ARG A 5 -25.17 -36.85 21.15
C ARG A 5 -25.23 -35.42 21.74
N ASN A 6 -25.40 -35.34 23.06
CA ASN A 6 -25.41 -34.06 23.77
C ASN A 6 -24.02 -33.41 23.83
N LEU A 7 -22.95 -34.21 23.97
CA LEU A 7 -21.57 -33.71 23.96
C LEU A 7 -21.22 -33.03 22.61
N ARG A 8 -21.62 -33.65 21.49
CA ARG A 8 -21.40 -33.02 20.16
C ARG A 8 -22.15 -31.71 19.98
N VAL A 9 -23.37 -31.61 20.48
CA VAL A 9 -24.16 -30.38 20.44
C VAL A 9 -23.51 -29.28 21.31
N ILE A 10 -23.04 -29.61 22.51
CA ILE A 10 -22.36 -28.67 23.41
C ILE A 10 -21.05 -28.19 22.77
N LEU A 11 -20.24 -29.05 22.17
CA LEU A 11 -19.00 -28.71 21.49
C LEU A 11 -19.26 -27.81 20.26
N SER A 12 -20.32 -28.07 19.49
CA SER A 12 -20.67 -27.23 18.34
C SER A 12 -21.16 -25.85 18.75
N LEU A 13 -21.95 -25.74 19.84
CA LEU A 13 -22.37 -24.47 20.40
C LEU A 13 -21.19 -23.66 20.98
N ALA A 14 -20.25 -24.31 21.66
CA ALA A 14 -19.04 -23.68 22.16
C ALA A 14 -18.15 -23.17 21.01
N ALA A 15 -17.99 -23.94 19.94
CA ALA A 15 -17.25 -23.53 18.75
C ALA A 15 -17.90 -22.32 18.05
N LEU A 16 -19.25 -22.32 17.90
CA LEU A 16 -19.99 -21.19 17.37
C LEU A 16 -19.84 -19.94 18.26
N GLY A 17 -19.95 -20.09 19.58
CA GLY A 17 -19.70 -19.00 20.52
C GLY A 17 -18.30 -18.42 20.40
N GLY A 18 -17.26 -19.28 20.28
CA GLY A 18 -15.88 -18.86 20.05
C GLY A 18 -15.70 -18.09 18.74
N ILE A 19 -16.31 -18.56 17.65
CA ILE A 19 -16.26 -17.86 16.35
C ILE A 19 -16.94 -16.48 16.45
N VAL A 20 -18.11 -16.38 17.09
CA VAL A 20 -18.80 -15.09 17.28
C VAL A 20 -17.95 -14.12 18.10
N LEU A 21 -17.29 -14.58 19.17
CA LEU A 21 -16.37 -13.75 19.97
C LEU A 21 -15.17 -13.29 19.16
N LEU A 22 -14.58 -14.13 18.34
CA LEU A 22 -13.45 -13.76 17.47
C LEU A 22 -13.88 -12.70 16.45
N ILE A 23 -15.04 -12.88 15.81
CA ILE A 23 -15.58 -11.91 14.84
C ILE A 23 -15.89 -10.58 15.51
N SER A 24 -16.47 -10.58 16.73
CA SER A 24 -16.75 -9.35 17.45
C SER A 24 -15.46 -8.61 17.84
N ALA A 25 -14.47 -9.31 18.34
CA ALA A 25 -13.17 -8.73 18.69
C ALA A 25 -12.43 -8.13 17.46
N GLN A 26 -12.53 -8.78 16.30
CA GLN A 26 -11.99 -8.21 15.05
C GLN A 26 -12.73 -6.94 14.63
N ARG A 27 -14.08 -6.94 14.68
CA ARG A 27 -14.90 -5.77 14.37
C ARG A 27 -14.62 -4.59 15.31
N ASP A 28 -14.39 -4.85 16.58
CA ASP A 28 -14.08 -3.80 17.55
C ASP A 28 -12.70 -3.20 17.31
N ARG A 29 -11.70 -4.00 16.96
CA ARG A 29 -10.37 -3.52 16.52
C ARG A 29 -10.45 -2.63 15.29
N GLU A 30 -11.22 -3.05 14.28
CA GLU A 30 -11.43 -2.25 13.06
C GLU A 30 -12.14 -0.93 13.35
N ARG A 31 -13.18 -0.94 14.18
CA ARG A 31 -13.90 0.27 14.61
C ARG A 31 -12.99 1.22 15.37
N TRP A 32 -12.16 0.70 16.25
CA TRP A 32 -11.20 1.50 17.01
C TRP A 32 -10.15 2.12 16.09
N ARG A 33 -9.56 1.33 15.22
CA ARG A 33 -8.61 1.82 14.20
C ARG A 33 -9.23 2.92 13.33
N ARG A 34 -10.47 2.74 12.86
CA ARG A 34 -11.16 3.77 12.08
C ARG A 34 -11.36 5.08 12.85
N LYS A 35 -11.69 5.01 14.14
CA LYS A 35 -11.80 6.19 15.01
C LYS A 35 -10.46 6.92 15.16
N GLU A 36 -9.38 6.19 15.35
CA GLU A 36 -8.04 6.78 15.44
C GLU A 36 -7.62 7.43 14.11
N LEU A 37 -7.85 6.76 12.99
CA LEU A 37 -7.58 7.33 11.68
C LEU A 37 -8.41 8.60 11.42
N ALA A 38 -9.70 8.60 11.78
CA ALA A 38 -10.54 9.79 11.68
C ALA A 38 -10.02 10.94 12.55
N ALA A 39 -9.61 10.66 13.78
CA ALA A 39 -9.01 11.66 14.66
C ALA A 39 -7.67 12.19 14.10
N CYS A 40 -6.86 11.32 13.51
CA CYS A 40 -5.63 11.72 12.81
C CYS A 40 -5.94 12.64 11.62
N GLY A 41 -6.92 12.29 10.80
CA GLY A 41 -7.40 13.14 9.69
C GLY A 41 -7.78 14.53 10.17
N THR A 42 -8.59 14.62 11.22
CA THR A 42 -9.00 15.91 11.81
C THR A 42 -7.79 16.73 12.28
N LYS A 43 -6.82 16.11 12.94
CA LYS A 43 -5.58 16.80 13.39
C LYS A 43 -4.76 17.35 12.24
N LEU A 44 -4.75 16.65 11.10
CA LEU A 44 -4.01 17.05 9.90
C LEU A 44 -4.80 17.95 8.97
N GLY A 45 -6.06 18.28 9.29
CA GLY A 45 -6.95 19.04 8.40
C GLY A 45 -7.39 18.26 7.16
N LEU A 46 -7.32 16.93 7.20
CA LEU A 46 -7.69 16.05 6.10
C LEU A 46 -9.05 15.39 6.35
N GLN A 47 -9.85 15.27 5.30
CA GLN A 47 -11.09 14.50 5.31
C GLN A 47 -10.78 13.01 5.26
N PHE A 48 -11.36 12.23 6.17
CA PHE A 48 -11.18 10.77 6.23
C PHE A 48 -12.42 10.04 5.71
N ASP A 49 -12.21 9.11 4.79
CA ASP A 49 -13.22 8.20 4.26
C ASP A 49 -12.75 6.74 4.47
N PRO A 50 -13.38 5.96 5.38
CA PRO A 50 -13.01 4.58 5.63
C PRO A 50 -13.43 3.62 4.52
N SER A 51 -14.30 4.05 3.59
CA SER A 51 -14.86 3.18 2.55
C SER A 51 -13.81 2.78 1.52
N GLY A 52 -13.98 1.57 1.00
CA GLY A 52 -13.13 1.08 -0.10
C GLY A 52 -13.62 1.57 -1.46
N THR A 53 -12.71 1.81 -2.38
CA THR A 53 -13.01 2.22 -3.75
C THR A 53 -12.00 1.67 -4.76
N GLU A 54 -12.49 1.25 -5.92
CA GLU A 54 -11.66 0.91 -7.08
C GLU A 54 -11.35 2.14 -7.95
N ALA A 55 -12.00 3.27 -7.71
CA ALA A 55 -11.86 4.47 -8.53
C ALA A 55 -10.48 5.14 -8.36
N LEU A 56 -9.91 5.13 -7.14
CA LEU A 56 -8.61 5.75 -6.87
C LEU A 56 -7.47 5.10 -7.65
N PRO A 57 -7.27 3.78 -7.64
CA PRO A 57 -6.25 3.15 -8.47
C PRO A 57 -6.41 3.46 -9.96
N ARG A 58 -7.66 3.62 -10.42
CA ARG A 58 -7.97 4.01 -11.81
C ARG A 58 -7.67 5.48 -12.10
N LYS A 59 -7.85 6.39 -11.13
CA LYS A 59 -7.47 7.81 -11.28
C LYS A 59 -5.96 7.97 -11.50
N PHE A 60 -5.15 7.16 -10.81
CA PHE A 60 -3.69 7.22 -10.87
C PHE A 60 -3.09 6.18 -11.83
N LYS A 61 -3.64 6.05 -13.06
CA LYS A 61 -3.16 5.08 -14.07
C LYS A 61 -1.69 5.28 -14.46
N PHE A 62 -1.19 6.49 -14.37
CA PHE A 62 0.21 6.83 -14.65
C PHE A 62 1.18 6.19 -13.64
N LEU A 63 0.71 5.83 -12.45
CA LEU A 63 1.47 5.05 -11.49
C LEU A 63 1.35 3.55 -11.84
N THR A 64 2.21 3.08 -12.73
CA THR A 64 2.15 1.71 -13.29
C THR A 64 2.16 0.62 -12.22
N TRP A 65 2.83 0.86 -11.11
CA TRP A 65 2.87 -0.07 -9.97
C TRP A 65 1.51 -0.22 -9.24
N LEU A 66 0.62 0.78 -9.29
CA LEU A 66 -0.78 0.65 -8.82
C LEU A 66 -1.64 -0.18 -9.78
N GLN A 67 -1.14 -0.52 -10.96
CA GLN A 67 -1.87 -1.30 -11.94
C GLN A 67 -1.53 -2.81 -11.88
N ARG A 68 -0.62 -3.21 -11.00
CA ARG A 68 -0.21 -4.62 -10.83
C ARG A 68 -1.25 -5.42 -10.05
N GLY A 69 -1.34 -6.72 -10.40
CA GLY A 69 -2.22 -7.68 -9.74
C GLY A 69 -3.72 -7.45 -10.01
N ASP A 70 -4.52 -8.25 -9.32
CA ASP A 70 -5.97 -8.29 -9.40
C ASP A 70 -6.60 -7.78 -8.11
N CYS A 71 -7.94 -7.67 -8.06
CA CYS A 71 -8.71 -7.28 -6.87
C CYS A 71 -8.20 -5.99 -6.21
N ARG A 72 -7.86 -5.01 -7.02
CA ARG A 72 -7.24 -3.74 -6.61
C ARG A 72 -8.26 -2.79 -6.05
N TYR A 73 -8.06 -2.32 -4.81
CA TYR A 73 -8.87 -1.25 -4.26
C TYR A 73 -8.13 -0.44 -3.19
N ALA A 74 -8.52 0.82 -3.07
CA ALA A 74 -8.06 1.73 -2.04
C ALA A 74 -9.10 1.82 -0.92
N TYR A 75 -8.66 1.98 0.32
CA TYR A 75 -9.51 2.15 1.49
C TYR A 75 -8.79 3.06 2.51
N ASN A 76 -9.47 3.49 3.57
CA ASN A 76 -8.94 4.44 4.55
C ASN A 76 -8.38 5.70 3.88
N VAL A 77 -9.20 6.34 3.06
CA VAL A 77 -8.75 7.45 2.22
C VAL A 77 -8.79 8.76 2.97
N PHE A 78 -7.67 9.49 2.96
CA PHE A 78 -7.58 10.87 3.42
C PHE A 78 -7.44 11.79 2.23
N ARG A 79 -8.16 12.91 2.23
CA ARG A 79 -8.07 13.96 1.21
C ARG A 79 -8.05 15.32 1.84
N GLY A 80 -7.29 16.23 1.26
CA GLY A 80 -7.24 17.62 1.69
C GLY A 80 -6.07 18.35 1.08
N GLU A 81 -5.61 19.37 1.78
CA GLU A 81 -4.50 20.22 1.35
C GLU A 81 -3.49 20.35 2.49
N SER A 82 -2.22 20.29 2.15
CA SER A 82 -1.11 20.52 3.09
C SER A 82 0.00 21.29 2.39
N GLY A 83 0.42 22.40 3.00
CA GLY A 83 1.47 23.26 2.42
C GLY A 83 1.12 23.84 1.05
N GLY A 84 -0.17 24.06 0.74
CA GLY A 84 -0.65 24.55 -0.55
C GLY A 84 -0.62 23.53 -1.68
N LEU A 85 -0.50 22.23 -1.35
CA LEU A 85 -0.57 21.10 -2.27
C LEU A 85 -1.75 20.20 -1.92
N ALA A 86 -2.47 19.73 -2.92
CA ALA A 86 -3.49 18.74 -2.73
C ALA A 86 -2.86 17.37 -2.34
N VAL A 87 -3.38 16.78 -1.28
CA VAL A 87 -2.88 15.53 -0.70
C VAL A 87 -3.97 14.47 -0.75
N THR A 88 -3.61 13.29 -1.23
CA THR A 88 -4.44 12.09 -1.13
C THR A 88 -3.61 10.98 -0.53
N ILE A 89 -4.04 10.42 0.61
CA ILE A 89 -3.38 9.29 1.27
C ILE A 89 -4.39 8.15 1.34
N PHE A 90 -3.96 6.93 1.06
CA PHE A 90 -4.86 5.78 1.15
C PHE A 90 -4.10 4.48 1.40
N ASP A 91 -4.74 3.55 2.07
CA ASP A 91 -4.31 2.16 2.09
C ASP A 91 -4.73 1.49 0.78
N TYR A 92 -3.84 0.67 0.23
CA TYR A 92 -4.05 -0.01 -1.06
C TYR A 92 -3.83 -1.50 -0.91
N ARG A 93 -4.78 -2.28 -1.41
CA ARG A 93 -4.69 -3.74 -1.48
C ARG A 93 -4.75 -4.20 -2.93
N PHE A 94 -3.94 -5.19 -3.27
CA PHE A 94 -4.00 -5.93 -4.53
C PHE A 94 -3.55 -7.38 -4.31
N THR A 95 -3.97 -8.27 -5.19
CA THR A 95 -3.67 -9.69 -5.12
C THR A 95 -2.77 -10.09 -6.28
N ILE A 96 -1.67 -10.78 -6.03
CA ILE A 96 -0.86 -11.39 -7.10
C ILE A 96 -1.21 -12.87 -7.13
N ILE A 97 -1.71 -13.35 -8.27
CA ILE A 97 -2.00 -14.75 -8.50
C ILE A 97 -0.69 -15.43 -8.92
N THR A 98 -0.16 -16.28 -8.06
CA THR A 98 1.03 -17.09 -8.31
C THR A 98 0.59 -18.53 -8.58
N GLY A 99 0.68 -18.95 -9.84
CA GLY A 99 0.58 -20.34 -10.29
C GLY A 99 -0.62 -21.16 -9.80
N SER A 100 -1.01 -22.15 -10.57
CA SER A 100 -2.02 -23.14 -10.18
C SER A 100 -1.30 -24.38 -9.68
N ASN A 101 -1.23 -24.59 -8.38
CA ASN A 101 -1.04 -25.93 -7.84
C ASN A 101 -2.40 -26.64 -7.80
N LYS A 102 -2.41 -27.97 -7.70
CA LYS A 102 -3.58 -28.88 -7.78
C LYS A 102 -4.84 -28.52 -6.94
N GLY A 103 -4.91 -27.32 -6.36
CA GLY A 103 -6.01 -26.79 -5.54
C GLY A 103 -6.66 -25.50 -6.05
N GLY A 104 -6.29 -25.01 -7.22
CA GLY A 104 -6.79 -23.73 -7.76
C GLY A 104 -5.77 -22.58 -7.67
N PRO A 105 -6.10 -21.39 -8.23
CA PRO A 105 -5.20 -20.25 -8.21
C PRO A 105 -4.99 -19.75 -6.78
N ALA A 106 -3.75 -19.82 -6.29
CA ALA A 106 -3.36 -19.24 -5.01
C ALA A 106 -2.98 -17.77 -5.22
N GLY A 107 -3.74 -16.86 -4.59
CA GLY A 107 -3.45 -15.44 -4.60
C GLY A 107 -2.78 -15.00 -3.30
N VAL A 108 -1.78 -14.15 -3.41
CA VAL A 108 -1.13 -13.49 -2.26
C VAL A 108 -1.57 -12.03 -2.23
N ASP A 109 -2.17 -11.62 -1.11
CA ASP A 109 -2.56 -10.24 -0.89
C ASP A 109 -1.36 -9.38 -0.48
N HIS A 110 -1.27 -8.23 -1.11
CA HIS A 110 -0.28 -7.19 -0.81
C HIS A 110 -0.99 -5.94 -0.29
N PHE A 111 -0.41 -5.31 0.72
CA PHE A 111 -0.95 -4.12 1.37
C PHE A 111 0.12 -3.02 1.37
N TRP A 112 -0.25 -1.84 0.87
CA TRP A 112 0.61 -0.66 0.82
C TRP A 112 -0.14 0.55 1.35
N SER A 113 0.59 1.51 1.90
CA SER A 113 0.08 2.86 2.14
C SER A 113 0.66 3.78 1.08
N VAL A 114 -0.20 4.52 0.42
CA VAL A 114 0.14 5.38 -0.73
C VAL A 114 -0.12 6.83 -0.36
N TYR A 115 0.88 7.66 -0.62
CA TYR A 115 0.83 9.10 -0.42
C TYR A 115 0.98 9.78 -1.77
N VAL A 116 -0.01 10.57 -2.18
CA VAL A 116 0.01 11.31 -3.43
C VAL A 116 -0.04 12.80 -3.12
N LEU A 117 0.93 13.53 -3.64
CA LEU A 117 1.01 14.99 -3.60
C LEU A 117 0.83 15.49 -5.04
N GLU A 118 -0.19 16.31 -5.27
CA GLU A 118 -0.42 16.90 -6.59
C GLU A 118 0.43 18.17 -6.70
N LEU A 119 1.48 18.10 -7.52
CA LEU A 119 2.38 19.25 -7.74
C LEU A 119 1.76 20.23 -8.74
N LYS A 120 2.09 21.51 -8.62
CA LYS A 120 1.57 22.57 -9.50
C LYS A 120 2.23 22.61 -10.88
N THR A 121 3.33 21.88 -11.05
CA THR A 121 4.13 21.84 -12.27
C THR A 121 4.37 20.37 -12.63
N ASP A 122 4.37 20.07 -13.91
CA ASP A 122 4.75 18.76 -14.41
C ASP A 122 6.26 18.59 -14.36
N PHE A 123 6.68 17.40 -13.93
CA PHE A 123 8.08 17.00 -13.84
C PHE A 123 8.31 15.73 -14.64
N PRO A 124 9.54 15.51 -15.16
CA PRO A 124 9.91 14.24 -15.76
C PRO A 124 9.71 13.07 -14.78
N ASN A 125 9.41 11.89 -15.32
CA ASN A 125 9.27 10.70 -14.49
C ASN A 125 10.59 10.38 -13.78
N LEU A 126 10.52 10.27 -12.48
CA LEU A 126 11.60 9.84 -11.59
C LEU A 126 11.08 8.79 -10.62
N VAL A 127 11.81 7.71 -10.46
CA VAL A 127 11.47 6.63 -9.52
C VAL A 127 12.68 6.34 -8.65
N ILE A 128 12.49 6.36 -7.35
CA ILE A 128 13.49 5.99 -6.34
C ILE A 128 12.93 4.83 -5.53
N VAL A 129 13.62 3.71 -5.51
CA VAL A 129 13.18 2.51 -4.79
C VAL A 129 14.31 1.90 -3.98
N PRO A 130 14.02 1.25 -2.84
CA PRO A 130 15.03 0.48 -2.13
C PRO A 130 15.63 -0.60 -3.02
N GLN A 131 16.95 -0.84 -2.91
CA GLN A 131 17.67 -1.85 -3.68
C GLN A 131 17.07 -3.25 -3.52
N THR A 132 16.51 -3.56 -2.35
CA THR A 132 15.82 -4.84 -2.08
C THR A 132 14.58 -5.07 -2.95
N TRP A 133 14.07 -4.03 -3.61
CA TRP A 133 12.90 -4.09 -4.47
C TRP A 133 13.26 -4.18 -5.97
N GLU A 134 14.54 -4.24 -6.31
CA GLU A 134 15.04 -4.23 -7.69
C GLU A 134 14.32 -5.24 -8.60
N SER A 135 14.18 -6.50 -8.16
CA SER A 135 13.52 -7.54 -8.97
C SER A 135 12.05 -7.23 -9.28
N ARG A 136 11.35 -6.52 -8.38
CA ARG A 136 9.94 -6.15 -8.55
C ARG A 136 9.74 -4.96 -9.48
N PHE A 137 10.75 -4.08 -9.57
CA PHE A 137 10.68 -2.87 -10.38
C PHE A 137 11.33 -3.01 -11.75
N ARG A 138 12.28 -3.93 -11.92
CA ARG A 138 12.95 -4.21 -13.21
C ARG A 138 11.95 -4.57 -14.31
N GLU A 139 10.91 -5.33 -13.98
CA GLU A 139 9.85 -5.71 -14.93
C GLU A 139 8.99 -4.51 -15.39
N VAL A 140 8.94 -3.43 -14.61
CA VAL A 140 8.08 -2.27 -14.87
C VAL A 140 8.83 -1.16 -15.63
N PHE A 141 10.11 -0.94 -15.30
CA PHE A 141 10.87 0.23 -15.76
C PHE A 141 12.08 -0.10 -16.64
N GLY A 142 12.40 -1.39 -16.85
CA GLY A 142 13.56 -1.79 -17.66
C GLY A 142 14.89 -1.76 -16.89
N HIS A 143 16.03 -1.80 -17.63
CA HIS A 143 17.37 -2.05 -17.08
C HIS A 143 18.22 -0.79 -16.85
N GLY A 144 17.68 0.41 -16.95
CA GLY A 144 18.44 1.65 -16.77
C GLY A 144 18.42 2.15 -15.33
N HIS A 145 19.53 2.09 -14.60
CA HIS A 145 19.66 2.77 -13.30
C HIS A 145 20.75 3.83 -13.38
N ILE A 146 20.53 4.92 -12.66
CA ILE A 146 21.48 6.05 -12.56
C ILE A 146 22.34 5.82 -11.33
N LEU A 147 23.65 5.83 -11.52
CA LEU A 147 24.64 5.74 -10.43
C LEU A 147 24.97 7.14 -9.93
N PHE A 148 25.03 7.30 -8.62
CA PHE A 148 25.39 8.54 -7.95
C PHE A 148 26.77 8.44 -7.33
N GLU A 149 27.41 9.58 -7.08
CA GLU A 149 28.74 9.65 -6.45
C GLU A 149 28.74 9.10 -5.01
N SER A 150 27.58 9.07 -4.32
CA SER A 150 27.44 8.45 -3.01
C SER A 150 27.34 6.92 -3.15
N PRO A 151 28.36 6.14 -2.74
CA PRO A 151 28.28 4.69 -2.78
C PRO A 151 27.27 4.11 -1.79
N GLU A 152 27.02 4.83 -0.69
CA GLU A 152 26.05 4.44 0.33
C GLU A 152 24.63 4.56 -0.21
N PHE A 153 24.30 5.68 -0.82
CA PHE A 153 23.02 5.89 -1.46
C PHE A 153 22.77 4.90 -2.61
N SER A 154 23.77 4.69 -3.48
CA SER A 154 23.68 3.76 -4.61
C SER A 154 23.53 2.29 -4.17
N ARG A 155 24.00 1.92 -2.97
CA ARG A 155 23.75 0.59 -2.37
C ARG A 155 22.39 0.46 -1.72
N ALA A 156 21.82 1.55 -1.21
CA ALA A 156 20.54 1.56 -0.54
C ALA A 156 19.37 1.70 -1.52
N PHE A 157 19.55 2.49 -2.58
CA PHE A 157 18.48 2.87 -3.50
C PHE A 157 18.87 2.65 -4.97
N GLN A 158 17.86 2.33 -5.76
CA GLN A 158 17.92 2.34 -7.22
C GLN A 158 17.10 3.53 -7.73
N VAL A 159 17.69 4.31 -8.63
CA VAL A 159 17.06 5.49 -9.23
C VAL A 159 16.95 5.31 -10.72
N GLN A 160 15.76 5.55 -11.24
CA GLN A 160 15.47 5.58 -12.67
C GLN A 160 14.74 6.87 -13.01
N ALA A 161 15.11 7.49 -14.12
CA ALA A 161 14.49 8.72 -14.60
C ALA A 161 14.39 8.72 -16.11
N ALA A 162 13.34 9.37 -16.64
CA ALA A 162 13.24 9.65 -18.06
C ALA A 162 14.34 10.62 -18.53
N GLU A 163 14.72 11.56 -17.66
CA GLU A 163 15.79 12.53 -17.87
C GLU A 163 16.84 12.41 -16.76
N PRO A 164 18.06 11.92 -17.07
CA PRO A 164 19.12 11.76 -16.06
C PRO A 164 19.49 13.04 -15.33
N LYS A 165 19.51 14.19 -16.03
CA LYS A 165 19.77 15.49 -15.41
C LYS A 165 18.79 15.79 -14.28
N PHE A 166 17.50 15.57 -14.51
CA PHE A 166 16.46 15.75 -13.48
C PHE A 166 16.70 14.86 -12.27
N ALA A 167 17.17 13.62 -12.45
CA ALA A 167 17.50 12.75 -11.35
C ALA A 167 18.64 13.31 -10.48
N PHE A 168 19.68 13.88 -11.09
CA PHE A 168 20.78 14.53 -10.35
C PHE A 168 20.32 15.82 -9.64
N ASP A 169 19.41 16.59 -10.25
CA ASP A 169 18.85 17.79 -9.64
C ASP A 169 18.00 17.45 -8.40
N VAL A 170 17.24 16.35 -8.43
CA VAL A 170 16.40 15.88 -7.31
C VAL A 170 17.24 15.18 -6.25
N CYS A 171 18.08 14.20 -6.67
CA CYS A 171 18.94 13.43 -5.77
C CYS A 171 20.25 14.16 -5.46
N HIS A 172 20.18 15.46 -5.12
CA HIS A 172 21.34 16.21 -4.64
C HIS A 172 21.79 15.72 -3.24
N PRO A 173 23.01 16.01 -2.77
CA PRO A 173 23.58 15.45 -1.54
C PRO A 173 22.65 15.49 -0.32
N ARG A 174 22.00 16.61 -0.07
CA ARG A 174 21.06 16.77 1.06
C ARG A 174 19.84 15.85 0.94
N MET A 175 19.34 15.61 -0.28
CA MET A 175 18.23 14.69 -0.50
C MET A 175 18.66 13.24 -0.29
N MET A 176 19.85 12.88 -0.74
CA MET A 176 20.43 11.55 -0.50
C MET A 176 20.63 11.26 1.00
N GLU A 177 21.15 12.23 1.77
CA GLU A 177 21.26 12.13 3.23
C GLU A 177 19.90 11.98 3.93
N TYR A 178 18.87 12.67 3.43
CA TYR A 178 17.52 12.58 3.98
C TYR A 178 16.87 11.21 3.76
N LEU A 179 17.20 10.53 2.65
CA LEU A 179 16.64 9.22 2.30
C LEU A 179 17.39 8.05 2.98
N LEU A 180 18.68 8.22 3.36
CA LEU A 180 19.48 7.24 4.11
C LEU A 180 19.11 7.21 5.58
#